data_eafa917c30674f008f72534f42323ca9
#
_entry.id   eafa917c30674f008f72534f42323ca9
#
_cell.length_a   1.000
_cell.length_b   1.000
_cell.length_c   1.000
_cell.angle_alpha   90.00
_cell.angle_beta   90.00
_cell.angle_gamma   90.00
#
_symmetry.space_group_name_H-M   'P 1'
#
loop_
_entity.id
_entity.type
_entity.pdbx_description
1 polymer ?
#
loop_
_entity_poly.entity_id
_entity_poly.type
_entity_poly.pdbx_seq_one_letter_code
_entity_poly.pdbx_strand_id
1 'polypeptide(L)'
;MTLQCDFNDSGVTESGWQWIAAGDNERGDSWAKNCAGGIGLDVDSIGSVALDDRDRGTNNGGGGEASMWRDFLFANGSFNSAPGSGLNLSLTGLQPNTEYPVKIWGYDSGSGGGRAADWSGGGSATQRLTFTSAPATLANNVVTINVTTDGSGNVTITGKVTATNPNGSHNVFINGLEIGDPVSTDGPTN
;
A
#
# COMPACT_ATOMS: atom_id res chain seq x y z
N MET A 1 7.19 -6.67 -16.70
CA MET A 1 7.99 -5.52 -16.21
C MET A 1 7.39 -5.13 -14.87
N THR A 2 8.11 -5.42 -13.79
CA THR A 2 7.64 -5.10 -12.44
C THR A 2 7.71 -3.59 -12.23
N LEU A 3 6.61 -3.00 -11.75
CA LEU A 3 6.51 -1.57 -11.43
C LEU A 3 6.55 -1.42 -9.92
N GLN A 4 7.46 -0.58 -9.40
CA GLN A 4 7.70 -0.42 -7.98
C GLN A 4 7.62 1.06 -7.59
N CYS A 5 6.81 1.38 -6.60
CA CYS A 5 6.53 2.73 -6.15
C CYS A 5 6.76 2.84 -4.64
N ASP A 6 7.62 3.76 -4.24
CA ASP A 6 7.95 4.09 -2.87
C ASP A 6 7.29 5.41 -2.48
N PHE A 7 6.46 5.38 -1.45
CA PHE A 7 5.74 6.56 -0.94
C PHE A 7 6.63 7.32 0.02
N ASN A 8 7.06 8.53 -0.38
CA ASN A 8 8.16 9.19 0.29
C ASN A 8 7.96 10.71 0.32
N ASP A 9 8.13 11.30 1.49
CA ASP A 9 8.05 12.75 1.71
C ASP A 9 9.39 13.46 1.44
N SER A 10 10.51 12.80 1.64
CA SER A 10 11.83 13.42 1.70
C SER A 10 12.70 13.24 0.46
N GLY A 11 12.26 12.52 -0.56
CA GLY A 11 13.05 12.19 -1.74
C GLY A 11 14.15 11.13 -1.54
N VAL A 12 14.17 10.45 -0.38
CA VAL A 12 15.06 9.30 -0.11
C VAL A 12 14.31 8.04 -0.46
N THR A 13 14.51 7.54 -1.66
CA THR A 13 13.75 6.43 -2.25
C THR A 13 14.52 5.11 -2.11
N GLU A 14 13.80 4.01 -1.96
CA GLU A 14 14.38 2.68 -2.01
C GLU A 14 15.05 2.43 -3.36
N SER A 15 16.22 1.79 -3.34
CA SER A 15 17.02 1.58 -4.55
C SER A 15 16.26 0.77 -5.60
N GLY A 16 16.13 1.32 -6.81
CA GLY A 16 15.40 0.72 -7.92
C GLY A 16 13.90 1.01 -7.94
N TRP A 17 13.39 1.71 -6.94
CA TRP A 17 11.99 2.10 -6.85
C TRP A 17 11.75 3.50 -7.40
N GLN A 18 10.58 3.73 -7.94
CA GLN A 18 10.16 5.08 -8.30
C GLN A 18 9.67 5.81 -7.07
N TRP A 19 10.23 6.98 -6.83
CA TRP A 19 9.73 7.91 -5.84
C TRP A 19 8.34 8.43 -6.21
N ILE A 20 7.43 8.40 -5.25
CA ILE A 20 6.14 9.07 -5.33
C ILE A 20 6.03 10.01 -4.13
N ALA A 21 5.96 11.32 -4.42
CA ALA A 21 5.83 12.32 -3.37
C ALA A 21 4.56 12.08 -2.56
N ALA A 22 4.73 11.70 -1.30
CA ALA A 22 3.65 11.55 -0.33
C ALA A 22 3.41 12.83 0.48
N GLY A 23 4.37 13.75 0.46
CA GLY A 23 4.37 14.96 1.25
C GLY A 23 3.28 15.97 0.94
N ASP A 24 2.98 16.81 1.93
CA ASP A 24 1.98 17.89 1.90
C ASP A 24 0.52 17.42 1.80
N ASN A 25 0.22 16.15 2.14
CA ASN A 25 -1.16 15.72 2.28
C ASN A 25 -1.75 16.21 3.60
N GLU A 26 -2.59 17.22 3.51
CA GLU A 26 -3.40 17.64 4.62
C GLU A 26 -4.58 16.67 4.81
N ARG A 27 -5.06 16.58 6.03
CA ARG A 27 -6.17 15.70 6.40
C ARG A 27 -7.38 15.94 5.49
N GLY A 28 -7.79 14.90 4.79
CA GLY A 28 -9.02 14.89 3.99
C GLY A 28 -8.82 15.06 2.49
N ASP A 29 -7.57 15.12 2.03
CA ASP A 29 -7.27 15.21 0.61
C ASP A 29 -7.23 13.81 -0.03
N SER A 30 -7.75 13.73 -1.25
CA SER A 30 -7.43 12.62 -2.15
C SER A 30 -6.05 12.86 -2.75
N TRP A 31 -5.32 11.78 -2.99
CA TRP A 31 -3.97 11.87 -3.50
C TRP A 31 -3.85 11.05 -4.79
N ALA A 32 -3.57 11.73 -5.90
CA ALA A 32 -3.45 11.11 -7.21
C ALA A 32 -2.07 11.40 -7.80
N LYS A 33 -1.35 10.35 -8.20
CA LYS A 33 -0.02 10.41 -8.81
C LYS A 33 0.11 9.35 -9.91
N ASN A 34 1.22 9.39 -10.62
CA ASN A 34 1.60 8.34 -11.54
C ASN A 34 2.68 7.47 -10.92
N CYS A 35 2.40 6.19 -10.84
CA CYS A 35 3.38 5.17 -10.55
C CYS A 35 4.27 4.91 -11.77
N ALA A 36 5.31 4.10 -11.62
CA ALA A 36 6.19 3.70 -12.70
C ALA A 36 5.42 3.20 -13.95
N GLY A 37 5.95 3.44 -15.12
CA GLY A 37 5.36 2.97 -16.38
C GLY A 37 4.10 3.71 -16.82
N GLY A 38 3.74 4.84 -16.21
CA GLY A 38 2.57 5.64 -16.56
C GLY A 38 1.26 5.12 -15.98
N ILE A 39 1.33 4.19 -15.02
CA ILE A 39 0.16 3.71 -14.28
C ILE A 39 -0.32 4.82 -13.34
N GLY A 40 -1.57 5.22 -13.49
CA GLY A 40 -2.20 6.14 -12.55
C GLY A 40 -2.50 5.43 -11.22
N LEU A 41 -2.19 6.10 -10.12
CA LEU A 41 -2.52 5.65 -8.77
C LEU A 41 -3.23 6.78 -8.04
N ASP A 42 -4.42 6.50 -7.56
CA ASP A 42 -5.21 7.38 -6.71
C ASP A 42 -5.40 6.72 -5.35
N VAL A 43 -5.14 7.45 -4.27
CA VAL A 43 -5.26 6.95 -2.89
C VAL A 43 -6.28 7.80 -2.14
N ASP A 44 -7.33 7.15 -1.67
CA ASP A 44 -8.39 7.77 -0.88
C ASP A 44 -8.54 7.10 0.47
N SER A 45 -9.02 7.85 1.46
CA SER A 45 -9.43 7.28 2.73
C SER A 45 -10.87 6.73 2.67
N ILE A 46 -11.14 5.69 3.46
CA ILE A 46 -12.45 5.06 3.58
C ILE A 46 -13.01 5.31 4.98
N GLY A 47 -14.27 5.72 5.05
CA GLY A 47 -14.97 5.93 6.30
C GLY A 47 -14.72 7.32 6.89
N SER A 48 -14.81 7.45 8.22
CA SER A 48 -14.65 8.73 8.93
C SER A 48 -13.19 9.02 9.29
N VAL A 49 -12.27 8.70 8.41
CA VAL A 49 -10.83 8.91 8.56
C VAL A 49 -10.31 9.84 7.48
N ALA A 50 -9.23 10.53 7.75
CA ALA A 50 -8.55 11.35 6.75
C ALA A 50 -7.41 10.59 6.11
N LEU A 51 -7.06 10.92 4.87
CA LEU A 51 -5.77 10.58 4.31
C LEU A 51 -4.72 11.51 4.93
N ASP A 52 -3.59 10.96 5.32
CA ASP A 52 -2.49 11.71 5.94
C ASP A 52 -1.17 11.03 5.55
N ASP A 53 -0.06 11.73 5.64
CA ASP A 53 1.29 11.21 5.43
C ASP A 53 2.16 11.40 6.66
N ARG A 54 3.29 10.71 6.69
CA ARG A 54 4.26 10.90 7.76
C ARG A 54 5.67 10.49 7.37
N ASP A 55 6.63 11.37 7.68
CA ASP A 55 8.05 11.06 7.72
C ASP A 55 8.45 10.73 9.17
N ARG A 56 9.07 9.57 9.38
CA ARG A 56 9.65 9.14 10.66
C ARG A 56 11.15 9.44 10.78
N GLY A 57 11.73 10.12 9.80
CA GLY A 57 13.16 10.43 9.78
C GLY A 57 14.03 9.21 9.44
N THR A 58 15.24 9.14 9.97
CA THR A 58 16.21 8.12 9.60
C THR A 58 15.90 6.75 10.22
N ASN A 59 15.92 5.69 9.38
CA ASN A 59 16.08 4.28 9.74
C ASN A 59 15.05 3.68 10.71
N ASN A 60 13.85 3.49 10.22
CA ASN A 60 12.79 2.83 10.97
C ASN A 60 12.65 1.32 10.66
N GLY A 61 13.54 0.78 9.87
CA GLY A 61 13.67 -0.66 9.56
C GLY A 61 15.12 -1.08 9.58
N GLY A 62 15.36 -2.38 9.53
CA GLY A 62 16.71 -2.96 9.43
C GLY A 62 17.13 -3.20 7.98
N GLY A 63 18.44 -3.31 7.74
CA GLY A 63 18.99 -3.70 6.45
C GLY A 63 19.12 -2.56 5.43
N GLY A 64 19.33 -2.94 4.16
CA GLY A 64 19.55 -2.02 3.04
C GLY A 64 18.30 -1.34 2.51
N GLU A 65 17.11 -1.76 2.96
CA GLU A 65 15.82 -1.26 2.50
C GLU A 65 15.18 -0.30 3.52
N ALA A 66 16.00 0.33 4.35
CA ALA A 66 15.53 1.22 5.42
C ALA A 66 14.78 2.46 4.91
N SER A 67 15.02 2.87 3.65
CA SER A 67 14.39 4.03 3.03
C SER A 67 12.87 3.86 2.92
N MET A 68 12.40 2.69 2.48
CA MET A 68 10.96 2.41 2.34
C MET A 68 10.20 2.55 3.65
N TRP A 69 10.82 2.24 4.78
CA TRP A 69 10.14 2.24 6.08
C TRP A 69 10.12 3.60 6.76
N ARG A 70 10.69 4.60 6.13
CA ARG A 70 10.79 5.95 6.66
C ARG A 70 9.48 6.71 6.55
N ASP A 71 8.85 6.63 5.40
CA ASP A 71 7.71 7.44 5.03
C ASP A 71 6.52 6.56 4.66
N PHE A 72 5.32 7.06 4.80
CA PHE A 72 4.12 6.34 4.43
C PHE A 72 2.90 7.25 4.29
N LEU A 73 1.95 6.81 3.47
CA LEU A 73 0.57 7.29 3.51
C LEU A 73 -0.25 6.44 4.47
N PHE A 74 -1.24 7.02 5.12
CA PHE A 74 -2.10 6.27 6.01
C PHE A 74 -3.50 6.86 6.15
N ALA A 75 -4.45 6.00 6.46
CA ALA A 75 -5.77 6.42 6.91
C ALA A 75 -5.67 6.81 8.39
N ASN A 76 -5.68 8.13 8.65
CA ASN A 76 -5.58 8.68 10.00
C ASN A 76 -6.94 8.73 10.67
N GLY A 77 -7.22 7.75 11.47
CA GLY A 77 -8.45 7.66 12.26
C GLY A 77 -8.37 8.28 13.62
N SER A 78 -7.75 9.44 13.81
CA SER A 78 -7.71 10.20 15.07
C SER A 78 -8.44 9.53 16.24
N PHE A 79 -7.90 8.46 16.80
CA PHE A 79 -8.37 7.72 17.98
C PHE A 79 -9.69 6.93 17.88
N ASN A 80 -10.46 7.00 16.81
CA ASN A 80 -11.77 6.34 16.69
C ASN A 80 -12.09 5.75 15.31
N SER A 81 -11.10 5.32 14.53
CA SER A 81 -11.42 4.63 13.28
C SER A 81 -12.12 3.30 13.58
N ALA A 82 -13.36 3.21 13.17
CA ALA A 82 -14.13 1.98 13.31
C ALA A 82 -13.55 0.88 12.39
N PRO A 83 -13.73 -0.39 12.72
CA PRO A 83 -13.49 -1.48 11.78
C PRO A 83 -14.15 -1.20 10.43
N GLY A 84 -13.42 -1.44 9.33
CA GLY A 84 -13.89 -1.17 7.98
C GLY A 84 -13.47 0.18 7.39
N SER A 85 -12.94 1.12 8.18
CA SER A 85 -12.24 2.28 7.66
C SER A 85 -10.84 1.90 7.14
N GLY A 86 -10.25 2.70 6.26
CA GLY A 86 -8.95 2.39 5.69
C GLY A 86 -8.58 3.19 4.46
N LEU A 87 -7.95 2.54 3.50
CA LEU A 87 -7.49 3.12 2.24
C LEU A 87 -8.09 2.41 1.03
N ASN A 88 -8.42 3.18 -0.01
CA ASN A 88 -8.60 2.70 -1.37
C ASN A 88 -7.38 3.09 -2.21
N LEU A 89 -6.87 2.14 -2.99
CA LEU A 89 -5.85 2.33 -4.00
C LEU A 89 -6.49 2.07 -5.36
N SER A 90 -6.72 3.08 -6.16
CA SER A 90 -7.29 2.95 -7.50
C SER A 90 -6.18 3.02 -8.53
N LEU A 91 -5.94 1.90 -9.23
CA LEU A 91 -4.95 1.79 -10.30
C LEU A 91 -5.64 1.91 -11.66
N THR A 92 -5.02 2.67 -12.58
CA THR A 92 -5.51 2.88 -13.94
C THR A 92 -4.39 2.73 -14.96
N GLY A 93 -4.73 2.37 -16.19
CA GLY A 93 -3.74 2.24 -17.27
C GLY A 93 -3.07 0.88 -17.38
N LEU A 94 -3.56 -0.11 -16.65
CA LEU A 94 -3.16 -1.52 -16.78
C LEU A 94 -3.82 -2.16 -18.02
N GLN A 95 -3.44 -3.40 -18.37
CA GLN A 95 -4.11 -4.13 -19.44
C GLN A 95 -5.52 -4.54 -18.99
N PRO A 96 -6.54 -4.39 -19.84
CA PRO A 96 -7.91 -4.79 -19.51
C PRO A 96 -8.05 -6.29 -19.26
N ASN A 97 -8.97 -6.65 -18.33
CA ASN A 97 -9.33 -8.04 -17.99
C ASN A 97 -8.11 -8.93 -17.71
N THR A 98 -7.11 -8.37 -17.02
CA THR A 98 -5.82 -9.02 -16.82
C THR A 98 -5.51 -9.15 -15.34
N GLU A 99 -5.02 -10.32 -14.91
CA GLU A 99 -4.60 -10.56 -13.52
C GLU A 99 -3.17 -10.07 -13.29
N TYR A 100 -2.97 -9.38 -12.16
CA TYR A 100 -1.67 -8.90 -11.70
C TYR A 100 -1.43 -9.28 -10.25
N PRO A 101 -0.25 -9.81 -9.89
CA PRO A 101 0.17 -9.86 -8.49
C PRO A 101 0.55 -8.46 -8.03
N VAL A 102 -0.06 -8.01 -6.94
CA VAL A 102 0.22 -6.72 -6.32
C VAL A 102 0.74 -6.95 -4.92
N LYS A 103 1.91 -6.40 -4.61
CA LYS A 103 2.48 -6.41 -3.26
C LYS A 103 2.29 -5.05 -2.60
N ILE A 104 1.93 -5.07 -1.34
CA ILE A 104 1.69 -3.88 -0.53
C ILE A 104 2.50 -4.02 0.75
N TRP A 105 3.36 -3.03 1.00
CA TRP A 105 4.15 -2.92 2.23
C TRP A 105 3.51 -1.91 3.17
N GLY A 106 3.47 -2.24 4.47
CA GLY A 106 2.94 -1.33 5.47
C GLY A 106 3.63 -1.50 6.81
N TYR A 107 4.18 -0.39 7.32
CA TYR A 107 4.83 -0.32 8.63
C TYR A 107 4.88 1.14 9.13
N ASP A 108 4.79 1.31 10.43
CA ASP A 108 5.06 2.57 11.12
C ASP A 108 5.84 2.30 12.41
N SER A 109 7.06 2.80 12.49
CA SER A 109 7.93 2.64 13.68
C SER A 109 7.42 3.38 14.91
N GLY A 110 6.66 4.45 14.73
CA GLY A 110 6.04 5.23 15.80
C GLY A 110 4.78 4.61 16.36
N SER A 111 4.32 3.53 15.75
CA SER A 111 3.14 2.79 16.22
C SER A 111 3.50 1.84 17.36
N GLY A 112 3.43 2.27 18.58
CA GLY A 112 3.75 1.47 19.77
C GLY A 112 2.97 0.16 19.91
N GLY A 113 3.18 -0.80 19.02
CA GLY A 113 2.52 -2.09 18.99
C GLY A 113 1.96 -2.44 17.60
N GLY A 114 1.42 -3.64 17.47
CA GLY A 114 0.99 -4.20 16.19
C GLY A 114 -0.20 -3.51 15.54
N ARG A 115 -0.24 -3.60 14.23
CA ARG A 115 -1.35 -3.19 13.37
C ARG A 115 -1.79 -4.36 12.51
N ALA A 116 -3.04 -4.34 12.08
CA ALA A 116 -3.55 -5.30 11.12
C ALA A 116 -4.53 -4.62 10.15
N ALA A 117 -4.36 -4.90 8.87
CA ALA A 117 -5.24 -4.47 7.80
C ALA A 117 -5.57 -5.62 6.86
N ASP A 118 -6.81 -5.74 6.46
CA ASP A 118 -7.26 -6.71 5.46
C ASP A 118 -7.28 -6.04 4.08
N TRP A 119 -6.49 -6.59 3.15
CA TRP A 119 -6.35 -6.09 1.79
C TRP A 119 -7.03 -7.01 0.78
N SER A 120 -7.80 -6.43 -0.13
CA SER A 120 -8.47 -7.14 -1.22
C SER A 120 -8.81 -6.19 -2.36
N GLY A 121 -9.09 -6.72 -3.55
CA GLY A 121 -9.52 -5.94 -4.72
C GLY A 121 -9.55 -6.79 -5.98
N GLY A 122 -10.24 -6.34 -7.03
CA GLY A 122 -10.25 -7.02 -8.32
C GLY A 122 -10.63 -8.51 -8.26
N GLY A 123 -11.52 -8.90 -7.36
CA GLY A 123 -11.90 -10.30 -7.17
C GLY A 123 -10.93 -11.16 -6.36
N SER A 124 -9.85 -10.58 -5.82
CA SER A 124 -8.87 -11.31 -5.01
C SER A 124 -9.46 -11.84 -3.69
N ALA A 125 -8.88 -12.91 -3.18
CA ALA A 125 -9.07 -13.31 -1.80
C ALA A 125 -8.46 -12.24 -0.86
N THR A 126 -9.12 -12.03 0.28
CA THR A 126 -8.61 -11.10 1.30
C THR A 126 -7.31 -11.64 1.91
N GLN A 127 -6.29 -10.79 1.98
CA GLN A 127 -5.02 -11.06 2.62
C GLN A 127 -4.80 -10.09 3.79
N ARG A 128 -4.33 -10.61 4.91
CA ARG A 128 -4.06 -9.81 6.09
C ARG A 128 -2.60 -9.41 6.18
N LEU A 129 -2.34 -8.11 6.17
CA LEU A 129 -1.06 -7.54 6.55
C LEU A 129 -1.07 -7.28 8.06
N THR A 130 -0.12 -7.86 8.77
CA THR A 130 0.06 -7.63 10.21
C THR A 130 1.53 -7.35 10.50
N PHE A 131 1.81 -6.32 11.28
CA PHE A 131 3.17 -6.06 11.77
C PHE A 131 3.17 -5.78 13.26
N THR A 132 4.20 -6.26 13.96
CA THR A 132 4.41 -6.09 15.40
C THR A 132 5.81 -5.62 15.74
N SER A 133 6.72 -5.62 14.77
CA SER A 133 8.12 -5.26 14.94
C SER A 133 8.67 -4.63 13.67
N ALA A 134 9.80 -3.96 13.80
CA ALA A 134 10.53 -3.41 12.67
C ALA A 134 10.88 -4.51 11.65
N PRO A 135 10.65 -4.28 10.36
CA PRO A 135 11.03 -5.22 9.33
C PRO A 135 12.56 -5.28 9.19
N ALA A 136 13.07 -6.47 8.93
CA ALA A 136 14.50 -6.66 8.64
C ALA A 136 14.80 -6.53 7.14
N THR A 137 13.84 -6.85 6.28
CA THR A 137 13.97 -6.82 4.81
C THR A 137 12.62 -6.55 4.17
N LEU A 138 12.59 -6.29 2.86
CA LEU A 138 11.34 -6.18 2.07
C LEU A 138 10.52 -7.48 1.99
N ALA A 139 11.03 -8.60 2.49
CA ALA A 139 10.23 -9.82 2.65
C ALA A 139 9.30 -9.79 3.87
N ASN A 140 9.47 -8.80 4.74
CA ASN A 140 8.65 -8.62 5.93
C ASN A 140 7.58 -7.53 5.68
N ASN A 141 6.55 -7.54 6.50
CA ASN A 141 5.49 -6.53 6.50
C ASN A 141 4.89 -6.26 5.11
N VAL A 142 4.69 -7.33 4.36
CA VAL A 142 4.17 -7.30 2.99
C VAL A 142 3.05 -8.31 2.82
N VAL A 143 2.05 -7.96 2.02
CA VAL A 143 1.05 -8.89 1.49
C VAL A 143 1.12 -8.90 -0.02
N THR A 144 0.75 -10.03 -0.62
CA THR A 144 0.54 -10.16 -2.05
C THR A 144 -0.91 -10.53 -2.31
N ILE A 145 -1.56 -9.79 -3.19
CA ILE A 145 -2.90 -10.07 -3.67
C ILE A 145 -2.87 -10.17 -5.20
N ASN A 146 -3.63 -11.10 -5.77
CA ASN A 146 -3.81 -11.18 -7.21
C ASN A 146 -5.09 -10.45 -7.58
N VAL A 147 -4.98 -9.38 -8.33
CA VAL A 147 -6.11 -8.53 -8.70
C VAL A 147 -6.37 -8.63 -10.20
N THR A 148 -7.64 -8.68 -10.60
CA THR A 148 -8.04 -8.64 -12.00
C THR A 148 -8.59 -7.26 -12.32
N THR A 149 -8.06 -6.64 -13.37
CA THR A 149 -8.54 -5.36 -13.88
C THR A 149 -9.90 -5.50 -14.58
N ASP A 150 -10.65 -4.42 -14.61
CA ASP A 150 -11.87 -4.33 -15.39
C ASP A 150 -11.59 -4.23 -16.92
N GLY A 151 -12.66 -4.13 -17.73
CA GLY A 151 -12.58 -3.99 -19.19
C GLY A 151 -11.91 -2.70 -19.67
N SER A 152 -11.60 -1.76 -18.77
CA SER A 152 -10.91 -0.50 -19.06
C SER A 152 -9.47 -0.49 -18.53
N GLY A 153 -9.01 -1.58 -17.91
CA GLY A 153 -7.69 -1.67 -17.31
C GLY A 153 -7.57 -1.00 -15.94
N ASN A 154 -8.67 -0.86 -15.22
CA ASN A 154 -8.70 -0.28 -13.89
C ASN A 154 -8.97 -1.34 -12.82
N VAL A 155 -8.46 -1.09 -11.61
CA VAL A 155 -8.75 -1.91 -10.43
C VAL A 155 -8.67 -1.05 -9.17
N THR A 156 -9.57 -1.28 -8.23
CA THR A 156 -9.50 -0.71 -6.88
C THR A 156 -9.12 -1.80 -5.89
N ILE A 157 -8.10 -1.51 -5.08
CA ILE A 157 -7.61 -2.32 -3.98
C ILE A 157 -7.97 -1.60 -2.69
N THR A 158 -8.52 -2.34 -1.74
CA THR A 158 -9.01 -1.79 -0.48
C THR A 158 -8.26 -2.40 0.68
N GLY A 159 -7.65 -1.57 1.52
CA GLY A 159 -7.08 -1.95 2.81
C GLY A 159 -7.96 -1.46 3.95
N LYS A 160 -8.51 -2.39 4.74
CA LYS A 160 -9.44 -2.06 5.85
C LYS A 160 -8.91 -2.49 7.19
N VAL A 161 -9.14 -1.64 8.18
CA VAL A 161 -8.92 -1.96 9.59
C VAL A 161 -9.73 -3.19 9.98
N THR A 162 -9.08 -4.12 10.67
CA THR A 162 -9.74 -5.33 11.17
C THR A 162 -10.31 -5.11 12.57
N ALA A 163 -11.37 -5.83 12.92
CA ALA A 163 -11.91 -5.86 14.28
C ALA A 163 -10.93 -6.45 15.31
N THR A 164 -9.90 -7.13 14.84
CA THR A 164 -8.91 -7.86 15.66
C THR A 164 -7.53 -7.21 15.61
N ASN A 165 -7.46 -5.89 15.50
CA ASN A 165 -6.18 -5.18 15.54
C ASN A 165 -5.47 -5.46 16.88
N PRO A 166 -4.20 -5.92 16.88
CA PRO A 166 -3.52 -6.40 18.08
C PRO A 166 -3.39 -5.41 19.23
N ASN A 167 -3.38 -4.11 18.95
CA ASN A 167 -3.17 -3.08 19.98
C ASN A 167 -4.31 -2.05 20.09
N GLY A 168 -5.44 -2.31 19.47
CA GLY A 168 -6.60 -1.40 19.48
C GLY A 168 -6.45 -0.14 18.62
N SER A 169 -5.34 0.02 17.91
CA SER A 169 -5.16 1.12 16.96
C SER A 169 -5.67 0.74 15.58
N HIS A 170 -6.16 1.72 14.85
CA HIS A 170 -7.01 1.52 13.69
C HIS A 170 -6.52 2.26 12.43
N ASN A 171 -5.22 2.32 12.19
CA ASN A 171 -4.67 2.95 10.99
C ASN A 171 -4.23 1.89 9.98
N VAL A 172 -4.47 2.16 8.71
CA VAL A 172 -3.95 1.39 7.58
C VAL A 172 -2.84 2.21 6.95
N PHE A 173 -1.70 1.58 6.73
CA PHE A 173 -0.47 2.20 6.23
C PHE A 173 -0.07 1.61 4.89
N ILE A 174 0.54 2.43 4.04
CA ILE A 174 1.23 2.00 2.83
C ILE A 174 2.56 2.75 2.71
N ASN A 175 3.66 1.98 2.68
CA ASN A 175 5.02 2.50 2.44
C ASN A 175 5.44 2.28 1.00
N GLY A 176 5.01 1.18 0.38
CA GLY A 176 5.36 0.84 -0.99
C GLY A 176 4.33 -0.05 -1.65
N LEU A 177 4.33 0.02 -2.98
CA LEU A 177 3.47 -0.76 -3.87
C LEU A 177 4.31 -1.35 -5.01
N GLU A 178 4.15 -2.64 -5.27
CA GLU A 178 4.73 -3.30 -6.45
C GLU A 178 3.61 -3.94 -7.27
N ILE A 179 3.60 -3.66 -8.55
CA ILE A 179 2.72 -4.32 -9.52
C ILE A 179 3.60 -5.25 -10.35
N GLY A 180 3.41 -6.54 -10.21
CA GLY A 180 4.14 -7.56 -10.95
C GLY A 180 3.72 -7.66 -12.41
N ASP A 181 4.36 -8.56 -13.16
CA ASP A 181 3.97 -8.84 -14.53
C ASP A 181 2.57 -9.48 -14.60
N PRO A 182 1.84 -9.25 -15.69
CA PRO A 182 0.58 -9.92 -15.94
C PRO A 182 0.71 -11.44 -15.79
N VAL A 183 -0.25 -12.05 -15.12
CA VAL A 183 -0.33 -13.51 -15.08
C VAL A 183 -0.75 -14.00 -16.45
N SER A 184 0.12 -14.76 -17.13
CA SER A 184 -0.21 -15.34 -18.42
C SER A 184 -1.35 -16.35 -18.27
N THR A 185 -2.44 -16.12 -18.98
CA THR A 185 -3.55 -17.08 -19.10
C THR A 185 -3.29 -18.13 -20.19
N ASP A 186 -2.19 -17.97 -20.93
CA ASP A 186 -1.79 -18.97 -21.93
C ASP A 186 -1.27 -20.19 -21.19
N GLY A 187 -2.09 -21.23 -21.16
CA GLY A 187 -1.67 -22.55 -20.73
C GLY A 187 -0.46 -23.02 -21.55
N PRO A 188 0.28 -24.04 -21.10
CA PRO A 188 1.43 -24.55 -21.84
C PRO A 188 1.00 -24.87 -23.27
N THR A 189 1.56 -24.16 -24.24
CA THR A 189 1.45 -24.53 -25.64
C THR A 189 2.10 -25.89 -25.83
N ASN A 190 1.29 -26.90 -26.00
CA ASN A 190 1.74 -28.25 -26.37
C ASN A 190 2.31 -28.25 -27.80
#